data_ad491dfad1128f4732d137f89950a06e
#
_entry.id   ad491dfad1128f4732d137f89950a06e
#
_cell.length_a   1.000
_cell.length_b   1.000
_cell.length_c   1.000
_cell.angle_alpha   90.00
_cell.angle_beta   90.00
_cell.angle_gamma   90.00
#
_symmetry.space_group_name_H-M   'P 1'
#
loop_
_entity.id
_entity.type
_entity.pdbx_description
1 polymer ?
#
loop_
_entity_poly.entity_id
_entity_poly.type
_entity_poly.pdbx_seq_one_letter_code
_entity_poly.pdbx_strand_id
1 'polypeptide(L)'
;MLLLERVYCRSVMLEKLVDEGRTFDAVLALEVIEHVANPAEFCNSLSALTIPNGATILSTINRSMRAYASAIVAAEYILQWLPKGTHEWSSFLTPEELTMILQRASIDVKEMAGFVYNPITGRWLLSDDISVNFIAYGTKK
;
A
#
# COMPACT_ATOMS: atom_id res chain seq x y z
N MET A 1 -9.07 24.94 -5.77
CA MET A 1 -9.89 23.84 -6.34
C MET A 1 -8.93 22.84 -6.98
N LEU A 2 -8.57 21.80 -6.24
CA LEU A 2 -7.79 20.69 -6.78
C LEU A 2 -8.73 19.87 -7.66
N LEU A 3 -8.56 20.01 -8.95
CA LEU A 3 -9.12 19.08 -9.90
C LEU A 3 -8.43 17.74 -9.67
N LEU A 4 -9.10 16.81 -8.98
CA LEU A 4 -8.80 15.40 -9.04
C LEU A 4 -9.07 14.92 -10.48
N GLU A 5 -8.23 15.32 -11.41
CA GLU A 5 -8.30 14.81 -12.76
C GLU A 5 -7.77 13.37 -12.77
N ARG A 6 -8.70 12.45 -12.68
CA ARG A 6 -8.58 11.04 -13.02
C ARG A 6 -7.84 10.17 -11.99
N VAL A 7 -8.61 9.57 -11.11
CA VAL A 7 -8.21 8.35 -10.42
C VAL A 7 -8.18 7.21 -11.46
N TYR A 8 -7.00 6.78 -11.85
CA TYR A 8 -6.84 5.59 -12.67
C TYR A 8 -6.62 4.38 -11.79
N CYS A 9 -7.59 3.50 -11.74
CA CYS A 9 -7.51 2.20 -11.09
C CYS A 9 -7.39 1.08 -12.12
N ARG A 10 -6.17 0.60 -12.41
CA ARG A 10 -5.93 -0.74 -13.01
C ARG A 10 -4.44 -1.07 -13.07
N SER A 11 -4.08 -2.27 -12.63
CA SER A 11 -2.71 -2.78 -12.65
C SER A 11 -2.08 -2.88 -14.06
N VAL A 12 -2.89 -3.06 -15.09
CA VAL A 12 -2.44 -3.09 -16.50
C VAL A 12 -2.01 -1.71 -17.00
N MET A 13 -2.33 -0.65 -16.27
CA MET A 13 -2.04 0.73 -16.71
C MET A 13 -0.77 1.32 -16.09
N LEU A 14 -0.22 0.72 -15.05
CA LEU A 14 0.97 1.25 -14.39
C LEU A 14 2.17 1.30 -15.34
N GLU A 15 2.49 0.16 -15.94
CA GLU A 15 3.57 0.03 -16.92
C GLU A 15 3.36 0.96 -18.12
N LYS A 16 2.13 1.02 -18.62
CA LYS A 16 1.78 1.90 -19.73
C LYS A 16 2.00 3.37 -19.38
N LEU A 17 1.61 3.81 -18.18
CA LEU A 17 1.82 5.19 -17.73
C LEU A 17 3.31 5.50 -17.60
N VAL A 18 4.11 4.55 -17.12
CA VAL A 18 5.57 4.68 -17.06
C VAL A 18 6.16 4.80 -18.47
N ASP A 19 5.74 3.94 -19.39
CA ASP A 19 6.23 3.95 -20.77
C ASP A 19 5.84 5.26 -21.52
N GLU A 20 4.70 5.83 -21.19
CA GLU A 20 4.26 7.13 -21.71
C GLU A 20 5.00 8.31 -21.06
N GLY A 21 5.86 8.07 -20.05
CA GLY A 21 6.62 9.10 -19.35
C GLY A 21 5.74 10.03 -18.51
N ARG A 22 4.56 9.57 -18.08
CA ARG A 22 3.67 10.39 -17.25
C ARG A 22 4.19 10.52 -15.82
N THR A 23 3.97 11.67 -15.22
CA THR A 23 4.33 11.95 -13.84
C THR A 23 3.22 12.68 -13.10
N PHE A 24 3.17 12.50 -11.78
CA PHE A 24 2.12 13.02 -10.90
C PHE A 24 2.74 13.61 -9.63
N ASP A 25 2.06 14.59 -9.05
CA ASP A 25 2.46 15.18 -7.77
C ASP A 25 2.28 14.21 -6.59
N ALA A 26 1.31 13.32 -6.70
CA ALA A 26 1.05 12.27 -5.73
C ALA A 26 0.61 10.98 -6.40
N VAL A 27 1.13 9.85 -5.92
CA VAL A 27 0.78 8.50 -6.36
C VAL A 27 0.31 7.70 -5.16
N LEU A 28 -0.86 7.09 -5.27
CA LEU A 28 -1.47 6.28 -4.22
C LEU A 28 -1.62 4.83 -4.70
N ALA A 29 -1.16 3.89 -3.87
CA ALA A 29 -1.31 2.46 -4.08
C ALA A 29 -1.85 1.81 -2.80
N LEU A 30 -3.17 1.76 -2.69
CA LEU A 30 -3.85 1.28 -1.49
C LEU A 30 -4.26 -0.18 -1.65
N GLU A 31 -3.74 -1.04 -0.78
CA GLU A 31 -4.02 -2.49 -0.77
C GLU A 31 -3.73 -3.18 -2.13
N VAL A 32 -2.61 -2.83 -2.75
CA VAL A 32 -2.21 -3.35 -4.08
C VAL A 32 -0.94 -4.18 -4.02
N ILE A 33 0.05 -3.76 -3.22
CA ILE A 33 1.40 -4.32 -3.25
C ILE A 33 1.45 -5.81 -2.90
N GLU A 34 0.53 -6.31 -2.09
CA GLU A 34 0.39 -7.72 -1.73
C GLU A 34 -0.06 -8.60 -2.90
N HIS A 35 -0.59 -8.00 -3.96
CA HIS A 35 -1.10 -8.71 -5.15
C HIS A 35 -0.14 -8.66 -6.35
N VAL A 36 0.99 -7.96 -6.22
CA VAL A 36 1.96 -7.87 -7.32
C VAL A 36 3.02 -8.96 -7.21
N ALA A 37 3.47 -9.46 -8.36
CA ALA A 37 4.47 -10.52 -8.42
C ALA A 37 5.86 -10.06 -7.93
N ASN A 38 6.22 -8.82 -8.20
CA ASN A 38 7.52 -8.24 -7.83
C ASN A 38 7.32 -6.87 -7.15
N PRO A 39 7.31 -6.82 -5.81
CA PRO A 39 7.14 -5.57 -5.07
C PRO A 39 8.22 -4.51 -5.36
N ALA A 40 9.46 -4.93 -5.58
CA ALA A 40 10.56 -3.99 -5.89
C ALA A 40 10.34 -3.29 -7.22
N GLU A 41 9.97 -4.04 -8.25
CA GLU A 41 9.66 -3.49 -9.57
C GLU A 41 8.43 -2.58 -9.54
N PHE A 42 7.41 -2.98 -8.80
CA PHE A 42 6.21 -2.17 -8.57
C PHE A 42 6.56 -0.82 -7.93
N CYS A 43 7.38 -0.80 -6.87
CA CYS A 43 7.81 0.44 -6.21
C CYS A 43 8.69 1.30 -7.12
N ASN A 44 9.53 0.70 -7.96
CA ASN A 44 10.28 1.44 -8.98
C ASN A 44 9.34 2.14 -9.97
N SER A 45 8.27 1.48 -10.37
CA SER A 45 7.25 2.07 -11.26
C SER A 45 6.50 3.21 -10.58
N LEU A 46 6.13 3.06 -9.30
CA LEU A 46 5.52 4.16 -8.53
C LEU A 46 6.46 5.36 -8.44
N SER A 47 7.75 5.13 -8.21
CA SER A 47 8.76 6.18 -8.19
C SER A 47 8.89 6.89 -9.55
N ALA A 48 8.90 6.13 -10.64
CA ALA A 48 8.95 6.70 -11.99
C ALA A 48 7.74 7.60 -12.30
N LEU A 49 6.58 7.28 -11.76
CA LEU A 49 5.35 8.06 -11.91
C LEU A 49 5.29 9.28 -10.97
N THR A 50 6.14 9.37 -9.98
CA THR A 50 6.14 10.48 -9.01
C THR A 50 7.18 11.52 -9.42
N ILE A 51 6.81 12.80 -9.43
CA ILE A 51 7.76 13.90 -9.67
C ILE A 51 8.76 13.98 -8.50
N PRO A 52 9.96 14.58 -8.70
CA PRO A 52 10.87 14.87 -7.59
C PRO A 52 10.17 15.67 -6.48
N ASN A 53 10.35 15.28 -5.24
CA ASN A 53 9.66 15.78 -4.05
C ASN A 53 8.15 15.51 -4.01
N GLY A 54 7.62 14.75 -4.96
CA GLY A 54 6.23 14.32 -4.96
C GLY A 54 5.95 13.25 -3.91
N ALA A 55 4.68 13.07 -3.59
CA ALA A 55 4.23 12.13 -2.56
C ALA A 55 3.95 10.74 -3.13
N THR A 56 4.37 9.71 -2.40
CA THR A 56 3.95 8.32 -2.64
C THR A 56 3.32 7.78 -1.38
N ILE A 57 2.12 7.24 -1.50
CA ILE A 57 1.35 6.69 -0.37
C ILE A 57 0.99 5.24 -0.71
N LEU A 58 1.38 4.33 0.18
CA LEU A 58 1.07 2.91 0.08
C LEU A 58 0.36 2.43 1.33
N SER A 59 -0.62 1.56 1.17
CA SER A 59 -1.15 0.78 2.28
C SER A 59 -1.08 -0.71 1.99
N THR A 60 -0.88 -1.49 3.03
CA THR A 60 -0.85 -2.95 2.96
C THR A 60 -1.05 -3.60 4.33
N ILE A 61 -1.19 -4.91 4.34
CA ILE A 61 -1.32 -5.73 5.54
C ILE A 61 0.07 -6.19 5.99
N ASN A 62 0.35 -6.05 7.28
CA ASN A 62 1.62 -6.47 7.88
C ASN A 62 1.74 -7.99 7.95
N ARG A 63 2.88 -8.52 7.54
CA ARG A 63 3.21 -9.95 7.61
C ARG A 63 3.59 -10.43 9.02
N SER A 64 3.05 -9.90 10.05
CA SER A 64 3.24 -10.40 11.41
C SER A 64 2.31 -11.57 11.71
N MET A 65 2.61 -12.36 12.73
CA MET A 65 1.72 -13.42 13.22
C MET A 65 0.35 -12.86 13.62
N ARG A 66 0.33 -11.65 14.19
CA ARG A 66 -0.90 -10.95 14.56
C ARG A 66 -1.70 -10.54 13.33
N ALA A 67 -1.04 -10.03 12.30
CA ALA A 67 -1.68 -9.68 11.04
C ALA A 67 -2.27 -10.92 10.37
N TYR A 68 -1.52 -12.01 10.33
CA TYR A 68 -1.99 -13.29 9.80
C TYR A 68 -3.27 -13.74 10.52
N ALA A 69 -3.24 -13.82 11.85
CA ALA A 69 -4.37 -14.26 12.65
C ALA A 69 -5.59 -13.33 12.49
N SER A 70 -5.38 -12.02 12.54
CA SER A 70 -6.47 -11.04 12.47
C SER A 70 -7.04 -10.89 11.06
N ALA A 71 -6.19 -10.77 10.04
CA ALA A 71 -6.63 -10.49 8.68
C ALA A 71 -7.20 -11.73 8.01
N ILE A 72 -6.48 -12.86 8.02
CA ILE A 72 -6.89 -14.06 7.30
C ILE A 72 -8.02 -14.77 8.02
N VAL A 73 -7.88 -15.07 9.32
CA VAL A 73 -8.88 -15.79 10.08
C VAL A 73 -10.18 -14.99 10.14
N ALA A 74 -10.13 -13.70 10.45
CA ALA A 74 -11.33 -12.88 10.53
C ALA A 74 -12.01 -12.71 9.16
N ALA A 75 -11.26 -12.45 8.10
CA ALA A 75 -11.85 -12.21 6.79
C ALA A 75 -12.37 -13.49 6.12
N GLU A 76 -11.61 -14.60 6.21
CA GLU A 76 -11.93 -15.82 5.47
C GLU A 76 -12.86 -16.78 6.22
N TYR A 77 -12.75 -16.85 7.54
CA TYR A 77 -13.45 -17.86 8.35
C TYR A 77 -14.58 -17.30 9.21
N ILE A 78 -14.39 -16.19 9.87
CA ILE A 78 -15.38 -15.62 10.80
C ILE A 78 -16.40 -14.77 10.07
N LEU A 79 -15.94 -13.81 9.28
CA LEU A 79 -16.79 -12.86 8.56
C LEU A 79 -17.30 -13.40 7.22
N GLN A 80 -16.58 -14.36 6.63
CA GLN A 80 -16.89 -14.97 5.32
C GLN A 80 -17.08 -13.93 4.20
N TRP A 81 -16.42 -12.77 4.33
CA TRP A 81 -16.50 -11.70 3.36
C TRP A 81 -15.68 -11.98 2.11
N LEU A 82 -14.62 -12.78 2.26
CA LEU A 82 -13.68 -13.12 1.19
C LEU A 82 -13.58 -14.64 1.06
N PRO A 83 -13.35 -15.17 -0.15
CA PRO A 83 -13.02 -16.57 -0.35
C PRO A 83 -11.78 -16.97 0.45
N LYS A 84 -11.71 -18.21 0.91
CA LYS A 84 -10.53 -18.77 1.54
C LYS A 84 -9.34 -18.69 0.59
N GLY A 85 -8.17 -18.32 1.11
CA GLY A 85 -6.95 -18.19 0.31
C GLY A 85 -6.82 -16.87 -0.45
N THR A 86 -7.73 -15.90 -0.25
CA THR A 86 -7.65 -14.58 -0.90
C THR A 86 -6.36 -13.84 -0.54
N HIS A 87 -5.88 -13.98 0.69
CA HIS A 87 -4.64 -13.38 1.15
C HIS A 87 -3.61 -14.47 1.45
N GLU A 88 -2.55 -14.53 0.66
CA GLU A 88 -1.38 -15.35 0.96
C GLU A 88 -0.47 -14.62 1.94
N TRP A 89 -0.23 -15.25 3.09
CA TRP A 89 0.62 -14.66 4.13
C TRP A 89 2.05 -14.35 3.64
N SER A 90 2.59 -15.16 2.74
CA SER A 90 3.92 -14.95 2.15
C SER A 90 4.01 -13.72 1.25
N SER A 91 2.88 -13.22 0.74
CA SER A 91 2.81 -12.01 -0.08
C SER A 91 2.75 -10.73 0.75
N PHE A 92 2.54 -10.83 2.06
CA PHE A 92 2.52 -9.68 2.95
C PHE A 92 3.94 -9.21 3.26
N LEU A 93 4.11 -7.91 3.37
CA LEU A 93 5.39 -7.28 3.71
C LEU A 93 5.39 -6.79 5.16
N THR A 94 6.55 -6.80 5.80
CA THR A 94 6.74 -6.07 7.05
C THR A 94 7.00 -4.60 6.76
N PRO A 95 6.78 -3.69 7.74
CA PRO A 95 7.11 -2.28 7.58
C PRO A 95 8.58 -2.05 7.20
N GLU A 96 9.49 -2.84 7.78
CA GLU A 96 10.93 -2.77 7.51
C GLU A 96 11.24 -3.19 6.07
N GLU A 97 10.65 -4.28 5.59
CA GLU A 97 10.81 -4.75 4.22
C GLU A 97 10.31 -3.71 3.22
N LEU A 98 9.13 -3.14 3.45
CA LEU A 98 8.58 -2.10 2.59
C LEU A 98 9.44 -0.85 2.59
N THR A 99 9.93 -0.43 3.75
CA THR A 99 10.85 0.73 3.87
C THR A 99 12.09 0.53 3.03
N MET A 100 12.70 -0.66 3.10
CA MET A 100 13.90 -0.98 2.31
C MET A 100 13.60 -0.96 0.80
N ILE A 101 12.50 -1.51 0.38
CA ILE A 101 12.09 -1.54 -1.04
C ILE A 101 11.86 -0.11 -1.54
N LEU A 102 11.16 0.72 -0.79
CA LEU A 102 10.91 2.12 -1.14
C LEU A 102 12.19 2.94 -1.20
N GLN A 103 13.10 2.76 -0.24
CA GLN A 103 14.40 3.45 -0.26
C GLN A 103 15.22 3.09 -1.50
N ARG A 104 15.24 1.83 -1.89
CA ARG A 104 15.89 1.38 -3.13
C ARG A 104 15.24 1.95 -4.39
N ALA A 105 13.96 2.27 -4.33
CA ALA A 105 13.23 2.94 -5.41
C ALA A 105 13.34 4.47 -5.36
N SER A 106 14.24 5.03 -4.54
CA SER A 106 14.45 6.47 -4.35
C SER A 106 13.25 7.19 -3.71
N ILE A 107 12.46 6.47 -2.92
CA ILE A 107 11.37 7.04 -2.11
C ILE A 107 11.81 7.02 -0.65
N ASP A 108 11.90 8.20 -0.06
CA ASP A 108 12.26 8.38 1.35
C ASP A 108 10.99 8.34 2.20
N VAL A 109 10.86 7.29 3.01
CA VAL A 109 9.70 7.11 3.89
C VAL A 109 9.76 8.13 5.02
N LYS A 110 8.73 8.96 5.13
CA LYS A 110 8.64 10.03 6.12
C LYS A 110 7.81 9.62 7.33
N GLU A 111 6.75 8.85 7.11
CA GLU A 111 5.80 8.50 8.15
C GLU A 111 5.13 7.17 7.85
N MET A 112 4.84 6.41 8.90
CA MET A 112 3.99 5.23 8.86
C MET A 112 2.95 5.29 9.97
N ALA A 113 1.74 4.83 9.68
CA ALA A 113 0.66 4.69 10.65
C ALA A 113 -0.15 3.44 10.35
N GLY A 114 -0.70 2.84 11.40
CA GLY A 114 -1.75 1.84 11.26
C GLY A 114 -3.10 2.51 11.01
N PHE A 115 -4.07 1.73 10.55
CA PHE A 115 -5.44 2.19 10.49
C PHE A 115 -6.37 1.14 11.08
N VAL A 116 -7.29 1.59 11.91
CA VAL A 116 -8.22 0.74 12.65
C VAL A 116 -9.66 1.21 12.42
N TYR A 117 -10.55 0.25 12.28
CA TYR A 117 -11.97 0.51 12.19
C TYR A 117 -12.61 0.48 13.58
N ASN A 118 -13.30 1.54 13.95
CA ASN A 118 -14.07 1.57 15.18
C ASN A 118 -15.53 1.22 14.86
N PRO A 119 -16.02 0.03 15.25
CA PRO A 119 -17.37 -0.41 14.94
C PRO A 119 -18.45 0.38 15.70
N ILE A 120 -18.09 1.02 16.81
CA ILE A 120 -19.04 1.82 17.60
C ILE A 120 -19.36 3.13 16.87
N THR A 121 -18.36 3.80 16.32
CA THR A 121 -18.53 5.06 15.60
C THR A 121 -18.68 4.90 14.09
N GLY A 122 -18.40 3.72 13.55
CA GLY A 122 -18.37 3.45 12.12
C GLY A 122 -17.24 4.19 11.37
N ARG A 123 -16.18 4.61 12.06
CA ARG A 123 -15.09 5.41 11.51
C ARG A 123 -13.78 4.67 11.47
N TRP A 124 -12.96 4.97 10.46
CA TRP A 124 -11.57 4.61 10.38
C TRP A 124 -10.71 5.67 11.06
N LEU A 125 -9.74 5.22 11.85
CA LEU A 125 -8.81 6.07 12.60
C LEU A 125 -7.37 5.66 12.31
N LEU A 126 -6.47 6.63 12.28
CA LEU A 126 -5.03 6.37 12.28
C LEU A 126 -4.58 5.94 13.67
N SER A 127 -3.61 5.04 13.71
CA SER A 127 -3.06 4.48 14.94
C SER A 127 -1.55 4.34 14.82
N ASP A 128 -0.86 4.37 15.95
CA ASP A 128 0.57 4.03 16.02
C ASP A 128 0.81 2.51 15.93
N ASP A 129 -0.25 1.72 16.06
CA ASP A 129 -0.18 0.26 15.94
C ASP A 129 -0.18 -0.17 14.46
N ILE A 130 0.99 -0.54 13.94
CA ILE A 130 1.21 -1.03 12.58
C ILE A 130 1.28 -2.56 12.50
N SER A 131 0.81 -3.27 13.51
CA SER A 131 0.96 -4.72 13.61
C SER A 131 0.04 -5.52 12.68
N VAL A 132 -1.09 -4.96 12.25
CA VAL A 132 -2.03 -5.63 11.35
C VAL A 132 -1.95 -5.05 9.95
N ASN A 133 -2.11 -3.76 9.85
CA ASN A 133 -2.06 -3.02 8.59
C ASN A 133 -1.29 -1.71 8.81
N PHE A 134 -0.81 -1.16 7.74
CA PHE A 134 -0.14 0.13 7.83
C PHE A 134 -0.21 0.89 6.50
N ILE A 135 -0.13 2.19 6.62
CA ILE A 135 -0.01 3.12 5.51
C ILE A 135 1.34 3.83 5.64
N ALA A 136 2.09 3.86 4.56
CA ALA A 136 3.38 4.51 4.47
C ALA A 136 3.27 5.74 3.57
N TYR A 137 3.78 6.85 4.05
CA TYR A 137 3.95 8.08 3.29
C TYR A 137 5.43 8.35 3.06
N GLY A 138 5.80 8.60 1.83
CA GLY A 138 7.17 8.94 1.46
C GLY A 138 7.20 10.01 0.37
N THR A 139 8.38 10.58 0.17
CA THR A 139 8.64 11.54 -0.90
C THR A 139 9.75 11.03 -1.80
N LYS A 140 9.62 11.26 -3.10
CA LYS A 140 10.67 10.92 -4.05
C LYS A 140 11.85 11.87 -3.90
N LYS A 141 13.02 11.29 -3.81
CA LYS A 141 14.30 12.02 -3.82
C LYS A 141 14.57 12.68 -5.17
#